data_f9fcae477f5f82cef6fd0e7f4275ab50
#
_entry.id   f9fcae477f5f82cef6fd0e7f4275ab50
#
_cell.length_a   1.000
_cell.length_b   1.000
_cell.length_c   1.000
_cell.angle_alpha   90.00
_cell.angle_beta   90.00
_cell.angle_gamma   90.00
#
_symmetry.space_group_name_H-M   'P 1'
#
loop_
_entity.id
_entity.type
_entity.pdbx_description
1 polymer ?
#
loop_
_entity_poly.entity_id
_entity_poly.type
_entity_poly.pdbx_seq_one_letter_code
_entity_poly.pdbx_strand_id
1 'polypeptide(L)'
;PAPKLPEPRILSAQSLGLSRQQVSSAALRTCEELQHAGYSAYIVGGGVRDLLLGRAPKDFDVDTDASPEAVQSLFRRARIIGRRFRIVHVMFGRETIEVTTFRAAHTNGQTDAHGRMLNDNVFGTREEDAYRRDFTVNALYYDPIAETLIDPMGGVDDLSARLLRMIGDPTTRYREDPVRML
;
A
#
# COMPACT_ATOMS: atom_id res chain seq x y z
N PRO A 1 -1.25 18.45 -18.47
CA PRO A 1 -2.05 17.24 -18.30
C PRO A 1 -1.34 16.29 -17.32
N ALA A 2 -2.10 15.69 -16.43
CA ALA A 2 -1.56 14.69 -15.54
C ALA A 2 -0.95 13.55 -16.38
N PRO A 3 0.22 13.01 -16.00
CA PRO A 3 0.79 11.89 -16.73
C PRO A 3 -0.21 10.74 -16.73
N LYS A 4 -0.45 10.18 -17.90
CA LYS A 4 -1.31 9.01 -18.03
C LYS A 4 -0.63 7.87 -17.29
N LEU A 5 -1.25 7.40 -16.21
CA LEU A 5 -0.75 6.27 -15.46
C LEU A 5 -0.80 5.02 -16.35
N PRO A 6 0.22 4.15 -16.28
CA PRO A 6 0.19 2.90 -17.00
C PRO A 6 -1.00 2.05 -16.53
N GLU A 7 -1.57 1.26 -17.44
CA GLU A 7 -2.62 0.33 -17.05
C GLU A 7 -2.03 -0.75 -16.15
N PRO A 8 -2.69 -1.06 -15.01
CA PRO A 8 -2.18 -2.06 -14.09
C PRO A 8 -2.26 -3.47 -14.70
N ARG A 9 -1.20 -4.25 -14.52
CA ARG A 9 -1.22 -5.68 -14.83
C ARG A 9 -1.84 -6.43 -13.66
N ILE A 10 -2.76 -7.31 -13.96
CA ILE A 10 -3.36 -8.21 -12.98
C ILE A 10 -2.82 -9.62 -13.24
N LEU A 11 -2.09 -10.15 -12.28
CA LEU A 11 -1.39 -11.42 -12.40
C LEU A 11 -1.99 -12.44 -11.43
N SER A 12 -1.99 -13.71 -11.84
CA SER A 12 -2.31 -14.80 -10.91
C SER A 12 -1.20 -14.91 -9.86
N ALA A 13 -1.56 -14.88 -8.59
CA ALA A 13 -0.61 -15.03 -7.51
C ALA A 13 0.09 -16.40 -7.58
N GLN A 14 -0.64 -17.44 -7.93
CA GLN A 14 -0.11 -18.79 -8.06
C GLN A 14 1.01 -18.87 -9.09
N SER A 15 0.89 -18.16 -10.22
CA SER A 15 1.93 -18.13 -11.26
C SER A 15 3.23 -17.48 -10.78
N LEU A 16 3.17 -16.69 -9.72
CA LEU A 16 4.31 -15.99 -9.11
C LEU A 16 4.82 -16.68 -7.86
N GLY A 17 4.28 -17.84 -7.50
CA GLY A 17 4.65 -18.53 -6.28
C GLY A 17 4.05 -17.92 -5.01
N LEU A 18 3.08 -17.04 -5.13
CA LEU A 18 2.38 -16.47 -3.99
C LEU A 18 1.20 -17.35 -3.59
N SER A 19 1.01 -17.52 -2.28
CA SER A 19 -0.10 -18.28 -1.72
C SER A 19 -0.61 -17.61 -0.45
N ARG A 20 -1.93 -17.69 -0.22
CA ARG A 20 -2.52 -17.20 1.04
C ARG A 20 -1.94 -17.92 2.27
N GLN A 21 -1.39 -19.12 2.10
CA GLN A 21 -0.78 -19.87 3.19
C GLN A 21 0.51 -19.21 3.71
N GLN A 22 1.13 -18.36 2.92
CA GLN A 22 2.32 -17.59 3.32
C GLN A 22 1.96 -16.32 4.08
N VAL A 23 0.69 -15.96 4.12
CA VAL A 23 0.17 -14.77 4.80
C VAL A 23 -0.26 -15.17 6.20
N SER A 24 0.06 -14.34 7.19
CA SER A 24 -0.37 -14.61 8.57
C SER A 24 -1.91 -14.65 8.66
N SER A 25 -2.42 -15.42 9.61
CA SER A 25 -3.87 -15.49 9.84
C SER A 25 -4.47 -14.12 10.16
N ALA A 26 -3.74 -13.27 10.88
CA ALA A 26 -4.17 -11.91 11.19
C ALA A 26 -4.30 -11.04 9.93
N ALA A 27 -3.30 -11.07 9.05
CA ALA A 27 -3.35 -10.31 7.80
C ALA A 27 -4.45 -10.83 6.87
N LEU A 28 -4.60 -12.14 6.76
CA LEU A 28 -5.65 -12.77 5.96
C LEU A 28 -7.03 -12.36 6.46
N ARG A 29 -7.25 -12.44 7.77
CA ARG A 29 -8.52 -12.06 8.39
C ARG A 29 -8.83 -10.58 8.22
N THR A 30 -7.83 -9.73 8.30
CA THR A 30 -7.99 -8.30 8.05
C THR A 30 -8.53 -8.05 6.63
N CYS A 31 -7.93 -8.69 5.63
CA CYS A 31 -8.40 -8.57 4.25
C CYS A 31 -9.82 -9.13 4.07
N GLU A 32 -10.11 -10.29 4.67
CA GLU A 32 -11.44 -10.90 4.60
C GLU A 32 -12.53 -9.99 5.17
N GLU A 33 -12.32 -9.46 6.35
CA GLU A 33 -13.31 -8.61 7.03
C GLU A 33 -13.56 -7.31 6.24
N LEU A 34 -12.51 -6.71 5.70
CA LEU A 34 -12.64 -5.51 4.88
C LEU A 34 -13.42 -5.81 3.59
N GLN A 35 -13.12 -6.91 2.92
CA GLN A 35 -13.81 -7.30 1.69
C GLN A 35 -15.27 -7.67 1.94
N HIS A 36 -15.56 -8.38 3.03
CA HIS A 36 -16.93 -8.69 3.42
C HIS A 36 -17.77 -7.44 3.69
N ALA A 37 -17.14 -6.38 4.16
CA ALA A 37 -17.81 -5.09 4.39
C ALA A 37 -17.97 -4.26 3.10
N GLY A 38 -17.50 -4.77 1.96
CA GLY A 38 -17.63 -4.11 0.66
C GLY A 38 -16.44 -3.23 0.26
N TYR A 39 -15.34 -3.30 1.02
CA TYR A 39 -14.12 -2.54 0.72
C TYR A 39 -13.10 -3.41 -0.01
N SER A 40 -12.20 -2.77 -0.76
CA SER A 40 -11.03 -3.46 -1.28
C SER A 40 -9.96 -3.56 -0.19
N ALA A 41 -9.16 -4.61 -0.24
CA ALA A 41 -8.08 -4.80 0.71
C ALA A 41 -6.94 -5.58 0.05
N TYR A 42 -5.72 -5.08 0.23
CA TYR A 42 -4.52 -5.66 -0.37
C TYR A 42 -3.39 -5.69 0.64
N ILE A 43 -2.61 -6.76 0.62
CA ILE A 43 -1.31 -6.78 1.28
C ILE A 43 -0.35 -6.01 0.40
N VAL A 44 0.45 -5.13 0.99
CA VAL A 44 1.27 -4.16 0.25
C VAL A 44 2.69 -4.05 0.83
N GLY A 45 3.52 -3.30 0.14
CA GLY A 45 4.84 -2.89 0.60
C GLY A 45 5.87 -3.99 0.62
N GLY A 46 6.80 -3.88 1.56
CA GLY A 46 7.92 -4.81 1.69
C GLY A 46 7.52 -6.25 1.95
N GLY A 47 6.34 -6.49 2.55
CA GLY A 47 5.82 -7.84 2.76
C GLY A 47 5.57 -8.59 1.47
N VAL A 48 4.98 -7.94 0.48
CA VAL A 48 4.75 -8.54 -0.84
C VAL A 48 6.07 -8.82 -1.55
N ARG A 49 6.97 -7.86 -1.53
CA ARG A 49 8.31 -8.02 -2.10
C ARG A 49 9.03 -9.22 -1.48
N ASP A 50 9.00 -9.33 -0.14
CA ASP A 50 9.64 -10.44 0.58
C ASP A 50 9.04 -11.78 0.19
N LEU A 51 7.71 -11.87 0.11
CA LEU A 51 7.03 -13.10 -0.33
C LEU A 51 7.46 -13.50 -1.75
N LEU A 52 7.55 -12.54 -2.67
CA LEU A 52 8.00 -12.80 -4.04
C LEU A 52 9.46 -13.26 -4.11
N LEU A 53 10.28 -12.86 -3.14
CA LEU A 53 11.68 -13.29 -3.01
C LEU A 53 11.83 -14.60 -2.21
N GLY A 54 10.73 -15.23 -1.83
CA GLY A 54 10.74 -16.46 -1.03
C GLY A 54 11.11 -16.25 0.42
N ARG A 55 10.97 -15.04 0.94
CA ARG A 55 11.27 -14.69 2.33
C ARG A 55 9.99 -14.59 3.14
N ALA A 56 10.08 -14.87 4.44
CA ALA A 56 8.98 -14.68 5.36
C ALA A 56 8.99 -13.23 5.86
N PRO A 57 7.95 -12.43 5.58
CA PRO A 57 7.85 -11.06 6.10
C PRO A 57 7.73 -11.08 7.62
N LYS A 58 8.32 -10.09 8.28
CA LYS A 58 8.14 -9.88 9.72
C LYS A 58 6.77 -9.29 10.03
N ASP A 59 6.34 -8.35 9.19
CA ASP A 59 5.11 -7.60 9.36
C ASP A 59 4.33 -7.58 8.05
N PHE A 60 3.00 -7.50 8.17
CA PHE A 60 2.13 -7.33 7.04
C PHE A 60 1.41 -5.99 7.14
N ASP A 61 1.40 -5.25 6.04
CA ASP A 61 0.65 -4.02 5.88
C ASP A 61 -0.49 -4.25 4.90
N VAL A 62 -1.62 -3.62 5.17
CA VAL A 62 -2.83 -3.71 4.35
C VAL A 62 -3.24 -2.33 3.90
N ASP A 63 -3.49 -2.17 2.61
CA ASP A 63 -4.10 -0.97 2.05
C ASP A 63 -5.56 -1.25 1.66
N THR A 64 -6.41 -0.24 1.85
CA THR A 64 -7.84 -0.34 1.63
C THR A 64 -8.41 1.00 1.15
N ASP A 65 -9.59 0.99 0.55
CA ASP A 65 -10.36 2.20 0.27
C ASP A 65 -11.26 2.61 1.45
N ALA A 66 -11.34 1.81 2.51
CA ALA A 66 -12.07 2.17 3.72
C ALA A 66 -11.37 3.32 4.47
N SER A 67 -12.14 4.27 4.99
CA SER A 67 -11.59 5.33 5.85
C SER A 67 -11.05 4.74 7.15
N PRO A 68 -10.14 5.45 7.86
CA PRO A 68 -9.67 4.98 9.16
C PRO A 68 -10.80 4.69 10.15
N GLU A 69 -11.84 5.52 10.17
CA GLU A 69 -13.00 5.34 11.03
C GLU A 69 -13.79 4.07 10.66
N ALA A 70 -13.96 3.80 9.37
CA ALA A 70 -14.62 2.60 8.89
C ALA A 70 -13.82 1.35 9.29
N VAL A 71 -12.51 1.38 9.12
CA VAL A 71 -11.63 0.27 9.55
C VAL A 71 -11.78 0.03 11.05
N GLN A 72 -11.70 1.09 11.84
CA GLN A 72 -11.81 0.98 13.29
C GLN A 72 -13.14 0.34 13.72
N SER A 73 -14.23 0.65 13.02
CA SER A 73 -15.55 0.11 13.36
C SER A 73 -15.70 -1.37 13.04
N LEU A 74 -14.89 -1.92 12.15
CA LEU A 74 -14.99 -3.32 11.73
C LEU A 74 -14.26 -4.30 12.63
N PHE A 75 -13.29 -3.82 13.41
CA PHE A 75 -12.44 -4.69 14.21
C PHE A 75 -12.58 -4.39 15.68
N ARG A 76 -12.59 -5.46 16.49
CA ARG A 76 -12.78 -5.35 17.93
C ARG A 76 -11.64 -4.60 18.62
N ARG A 77 -10.41 -4.82 18.16
CA ARG A 77 -9.21 -4.18 18.72
C ARG A 77 -8.52 -3.41 17.61
N ALA A 78 -8.93 -2.17 17.43
CA ALA A 78 -8.39 -1.30 16.41
C ALA A 78 -8.16 0.09 16.99
N ARG A 79 -7.02 0.70 16.62
CA ARG A 79 -6.61 2.01 17.13
C ARG A 79 -6.15 2.88 15.97
N ILE A 80 -6.74 4.07 15.86
CA ILE A 80 -6.30 5.09 14.89
C ILE A 80 -5.07 5.78 15.47
N ILE A 81 -4.00 5.86 14.68
CA ILE A 81 -2.72 6.43 15.07
C ILE A 81 -2.29 7.47 14.05
N GLY A 82 -1.59 8.50 14.51
CA GLY A 82 -1.03 9.54 13.68
C GLY A 82 -1.84 10.83 13.68
N ARG A 83 -1.15 11.95 13.48
CA ARG A 83 -1.75 13.28 13.44
C ARG A 83 -1.94 13.79 12.01
N ARG A 84 -0.87 13.75 11.23
CA ARG A 84 -0.86 14.22 9.85
C ARG A 84 -1.50 13.19 8.92
N PHE A 85 -1.05 11.96 9.06
CA PHE A 85 -1.55 10.85 8.29
C PHE A 85 -2.03 9.77 9.25
N ARG A 86 -3.33 9.47 9.20
CA ARG A 86 -3.94 8.52 10.13
C ARG A 86 -3.94 7.12 9.53
N ILE A 87 -3.42 6.18 10.29
CA ILE A 87 -3.42 4.76 9.98
C ILE A 87 -4.12 4.02 11.11
N VAL A 88 -4.52 2.78 10.86
CA VAL A 88 -5.18 1.97 11.88
C VAL A 88 -4.31 0.76 12.20
N HIS A 89 -4.03 0.58 13.49
CA HIS A 89 -3.44 -0.65 14.00
C HIS A 89 -4.55 -1.60 14.42
N VAL A 90 -4.66 -2.72 13.72
CA VAL A 90 -5.62 -3.79 14.06
C VAL A 90 -4.84 -4.90 14.75
N MET A 91 -5.27 -5.25 15.96
CA MET A 91 -4.55 -6.19 16.80
C MET A 91 -5.27 -7.54 16.89
N PHE A 92 -4.52 -8.60 16.61
CA PHE A 92 -4.96 -9.99 16.77
C PHE A 92 -3.94 -10.70 17.68
N GLY A 93 -4.30 -10.87 18.95
CA GLY A 93 -3.34 -11.41 19.91
C GLY A 93 -2.09 -10.55 20.00
N ARG A 94 -0.95 -11.10 19.64
CA ARG A 94 0.35 -10.38 19.64
C ARG A 94 0.69 -9.76 18.31
N GLU A 95 -0.04 -10.08 17.24
CA GLU A 95 0.22 -9.54 15.92
C GLU A 95 -0.56 -8.26 15.69
N THR A 96 0.10 -7.26 15.16
CA THR A 96 -0.50 -5.99 14.76
C THR A 96 -0.43 -5.86 13.24
N ILE A 97 -1.57 -5.60 12.62
CA ILE A 97 -1.65 -5.30 11.18
C ILE A 97 -1.85 -3.81 11.02
N GLU A 98 -0.98 -3.17 10.27
CA GLU A 98 -1.10 -1.77 9.92
C GLU A 98 -1.99 -1.63 8.70
N VAL A 99 -3.12 -0.94 8.86
CA VAL A 99 -4.10 -0.73 7.80
C VAL A 99 -4.10 0.75 7.41
N THR A 100 -3.86 1.00 6.12
CA THR A 100 -3.74 2.35 5.57
C THR A 100 -4.79 2.55 4.48
N THR A 101 -5.48 3.68 4.52
CA THR A 101 -6.37 4.08 3.44
C THR A 101 -5.53 4.57 2.25
N PHE A 102 -5.93 4.23 1.02
CA PHE A 102 -5.24 4.72 -0.19
C PHE A 102 -5.05 6.22 -0.14
N ARG A 103 -3.84 6.67 -0.43
CA ARG A 103 -3.50 8.09 -0.45
C ARG A 103 -3.62 8.66 -1.84
N ALA A 104 -4.15 9.88 -1.93
CA ALA A 104 -4.11 10.65 -3.16
C ALA A 104 -2.66 11.00 -3.52
N ALA A 105 -2.40 11.19 -4.81
CA ALA A 105 -1.13 11.70 -5.26
C ALA A 105 -0.88 13.08 -4.63
N HIS A 106 0.40 13.33 -4.28
CA HIS A 106 0.79 14.57 -3.61
C HIS A 106 0.51 15.75 -4.54
N THR A 107 -0.51 16.55 -4.22
CA THR A 107 -0.77 17.80 -4.91
C THR A 107 0.05 18.89 -4.23
N ASN A 108 1.13 19.30 -4.89
CA ASN A 108 1.96 20.41 -4.43
C ASN A 108 1.10 21.66 -4.28
N GLY A 109 1.11 22.27 -3.10
CA GLY A 109 0.78 23.66 -2.95
C GLY A 109 -0.54 24.01 -2.29
N GLN A 110 -1.26 23.10 -1.65
CA GLN A 110 -2.37 23.49 -0.79
C GLN A 110 -1.84 23.73 0.64
N THR A 111 -1.35 24.92 0.84
CA THR A 111 -1.03 25.43 2.16
C THR A 111 -2.14 26.38 2.60
N ASP A 112 -2.40 26.45 3.92
CA ASP A 112 -3.28 27.46 4.48
C ASP A 112 -2.58 28.82 4.48
N ALA A 113 -3.28 29.86 4.95
CA ALA A 113 -2.74 31.22 5.03
C ALA A 113 -1.50 31.35 5.93
N HIS A 114 -1.16 30.32 6.70
CA HIS A 114 0.01 30.25 7.60
C HIS A 114 1.09 29.30 7.11
N GLY A 115 1.01 28.82 5.87
CA GLY A 115 2.00 27.91 5.30
C GLY A 115 1.91 26.48 5.78
N ARG A 116 0.85 26.11 6.47
CA ARG A 116 0.61 24.72 6.88
C ARG A 116 0.07 23.91 5.73
N MET A 117 0.59 22.70 5.55
CA MET A 117 -0.02 21.78 4.59
C MET A 117 -1.43 21.41 5.04
N LEU A 118 -2.40 21.87 4.23
CA LEU A 118 -3.79 21.49 4.38
C LEU A 118 -3.95 20.13 3.70
N ASN A 119 -4.18 19.06 4.30
CA ASN A 119 -4.53 17.77 3.69
C ASN A 119 -3.38 16.78 3.48
N ASP A 120 -2.65 16.45 4.54
CA ASP A 120 -1.85 15.25 4.54
C ASP A 120 -2.72 13.96 4.54
N ASN A 121 -4.04 14.08 4.83
CA ASN A 121 -5.01 12.99 4.83
C ASN A 121 -5.91 12.99 3.59
N VAL A 122 -5.36 13.30 2.43
CA VAL A 122 -6.13 13.19 1.19
C VAL A 122 -6.13 11.73 0.76
N PHE A 123 -7.31 11.13 0.84
CA PHE A 123 -7.53 9.75 0.41
C PHE A 123 -7.78 9.71 -1.09
N GLY A 124 -7.31 8.67 -1.72
CA GLY A 124 -7.36 8.55 -3.16
C GLY A 124 -7.71 7.15 -3.64
N THR A 125 -7.41 6.92 -4.90
CA THR A 125 -7.58 5.64 -5.54
C THR A 125 -6.34 4.77 -5.35
N ARG A 126 -6.45 3.47 -5.64
CA ARG A 126 -5.30 2.57 -5.63
C ARG A 126 -4.22 3.04 -6.61
N GLU A 127 -4.62 3.56 -7.77
CA GLU A 127 -3.71 4.08 -8.80
C GLU A 127 -2.91 5.28 -8.28
N GLU A 128 -3.59 6.20 -7.61
CA GLU A 128 -2.94 7.35 -6.98
C GLU A 128 -2.00 6.92 -5.86
N ASP A 129 -2.42 5.95 -5.06
CA ASP A 129 -1.60 5.38 -3.99
C ASP A 129 -0.32 4.74 -4.54
N ALA A 130 -0.43 4.01 -5.65
CA ALA A 130 0.72 3.40 -6.31
C ALA A 130 1.70 4.45 -6.83
N TYR A 131 1.18 5.50 -7.48
CA TYR A 131 2.00 6.54 -8.09
C TYR A 131 2.83 7.33 -7.08
N ARG A 132 2.33 7.53 -5.87
CA ARG A 132 3.05 8.26 -4.82
C ARG A 132 4.17 7.47 -4.16
N ARG A 133 4.23 6.16 -4.36
CA ARG A 133 5.27 5.31 -3.77
C ARG A 133 6.64 5.58 -4.40
N ASP A 134 7.71 5.19 -3.72
CA ASP A 134 9.06 5.49 -4.14
C ASP A 134 9.54 4.61 -5.31
N PHE A 135 9.45 3.29 -5.15
CA PHE A 135 9.97 2.33 -6.11
C PHE A 135 8.89 1.39 -6.62
N THR A 136 9.03 0.96 -7.87
CA THR A 136 8.10 0.04 -8.53
C THR A 136 7.92 -1.27 -7.77
N VAL A 137 8.99 -1.79 -7.19
CA VAL A 137 8.98 -3.03 -6.40
C VAL A 137 8.20 -2.92 -5.09
N ASN A 138 7.93 -1.69 -4.64
CA ASN A 138 7.13 -1.41 -3.44
C ASN A 138 5.68 -1.02 -3.78
N ALA A 139 5.33 -0.96 -5.06
CA ALA A 139 3.99 -0.66 -5.54
C ALA A 139 3.30 -1.91 -6.08
N LEU A 140 3.20 -2.93 -5.25
CA LEU A 140 2.57 -4.21 -5.54
C LEU A 140 1.44 -4.45 -4.56
N TYR A 141 0.29 -4.89 -5.07
CA TYR A 141 -0.94 -5.04 -4.30
C TYR A 141 -1.43 -6.49 -4.42
N TYR A 142 -1.27 -7.23 -3.33
CA TYR A 142 -1.67 -8.64 -3.28
C TYR A 142 -3.01 -8.80 -2.58
N ASP A 143 -3.99 -9.34 -3.33
CA ASP A 143 -5.27 -9.77 -2.77
C ASP A 143 -5.18 -11.27 -2.42
N PRO A 144 -5.05 -11.61 -1.12
CA PRO A 144 -4.88 -13.00 -0.73
C PRO A 144 -6.18 -13.82 -0.82
N ILE A 145 -7.34 -13.17 -0.93
CA ILE A 145 -8.64 -13.85 -1.03
C ILE A 145 -8.88 -14.27 -2.47
N ALA A 146 -8.73 -13.35 -3.42
CA ALA A 146 -8.84 -13.64 -4.85
C ALA A 146 -7.58 -14.31 -5.41
N GLU A 147 -6.47 -14.29 -4.66
CA GLU A 147 -5.16 -14.78 -5.07
C GLU A 147 -4.68 -14.12 -6.37
N THR A 148 -4.79 -12.81 -6.43
CA THR A 148 -4.32 -11.97 -7.53
C THR A 148 -3.32 -10.95 -7.05
N LEU A 149 -2.36 -10.62 -7.91
CA LEU A 149 -1.40 -9.53 -7.68
C LEU A 149 -1.64 -8.44 -8.71
N ILE A 150 -1.79 -7.22 -8.24
CA ILE A 150 -1.91 -6.05 -9.10
C ILE A 150 -0.57 -5.35 -9.13
N ASP A 151 -0.02 -5.20 -10.33
CA ASP A 151 1.26 -4.57 -10.60
C ASP A 151 1.07 -3.36 -11.51
N PRO A 152 0.87 -2.16 -10.95
CA PRO A 152 0.60 -0.98 -11.75
C PRO A 152 1.84 -0.35 -12.38
N MET A 153 3.04 -0.61 -11.85
CA MET A 153 4.26 0.12 -12.24
C MET A 153 5.36 -0.78 -12.80
N GLY A 154 5.06 -2.05 -13.08
CA GLY A 154 6.07 -2.98 -13.59
C GLY A 154 7.02 -3.53 -12.54
N GLY A 155 6.62 -3.51 -11.27
CA GLY A 155 7.48 -3.91 -10.15
C GLY A 155 7.86 -5.38 -10.16
N VAL A 156 7.02 -6.26 -10.69
CA VAL A 156 7.34 -7.70 -10.76
C VAL A 156 8.54 -7.95 -11.67
N ASP A 157 8.54 -7.33 -12.85
CA ASP A 157 9.66 -7.46 -13.79
C ASP A 157 10.93 -6.82 -13.22
N ASP A 158 10.82 -5.65 -12.60
CA ASP A 158 11.95 -4.97 -11.97
C ASP A 158 12.53 -5.81 -10.81
N LEU A 159 11.68 -6.46 -10.02
CA LEU A 159 12.12 -7.33 -8.95
C LEU A 159 12.88 -8.56 -9.50
N SER A 160 12.37 -9.17 -10.55
CA SER A 160 13.04 -10.30 -11.21
C SER A 160 14.40 -9.89 -11.80
N ALA A 161 14.49 -8.68 -12.33
CA ALA A 161 15.74 -8.11 -12.86
C ALA A 161 16.65 -7.57 -11.75
N ARG A 162 16.22 -7.58 -10.49
CA ARG A 162 16.90 -6.98 -9.34
C ARG A 162 17.19 -5.49 -9.57
N LEU A 163 16.23 -4.80 -10.17
CA LEU A 163 16.30 -3.40 -10.52
C LEU A 163 15.47 -2.56 -9.56
N LEU A 164 16.10 -1.54 -8.97
CA LEU A 164 15.42 -0.57 -8.12
C LEU A 164 15.09 0.67 -8.96
N ARG A 165 13.86 0.72 -9.49
CA ARG A 165 13.39 1.80 -10.34
C ARG A 165 12.48 2.73 -9.57
N MET A 166 12.78 4.02 -9.59
CA MET A 166 11.93 5.05 -9.00
C MET A 166 10.67 5.28 -9.84
N ILE A 167 9.57 5.52 -9.17
CA ILE A 167 8.31 5.91 -9.79
C ILE A 167 8.34 7.41 -10.06
N GLY A 168 8.01 7.83 -11.28
CA GLY A 168 8.03 9.22 -11.70
C GLY A 168 9.42 9.72 -12.07
N ASP A 169 9.59 11.05 -12.11
CA ASP A 169 10.88 11.67 -12.40
C ASP A 169 11.79 11.60 -11.15
N PRO A 170 12.97 10.95 -11.24
CA PRO A 170 13.88 10.84 -10.10
C PRO A 170 14.30 12.18 -9.51
N THR A 171 14.54 13.19 -10.34
CA THR A 171 14.94 14.52 -9.85
C THR A 171 13.87 15.16 -9.02
N THR A 172 12.62 15.11 -9.48
CA THR A 172 11.47 15.62 -8.73
C THR A 172 11.29 14.88 -7.41
N ARG A 173 11.42 13.56 -7.44
CA ARG A 173 11.28 12.72 -6.23
C ARG A 173 12.33 13.02 -5.19
N TYR A 174 13.57 13.22 -5.59
CA TYR A 174 14.66 13.60 -4.66
C TYR A 174 14.43 14.97 -4.05
N ARG A 175 13.87 15.92 -4.78
CA ARG A 175 13.52 17.25 -4.25
C ARG A 175 12.39 17.17 -3.22
N GLU A 176 11.42 16.27 -3.43
CA GLU A 176 10.30 16.07 -2.48
C GLU A 176 10.78 15.40 -1.20
N ASP A 177 11.69 14.43 -1.31
CA ASP A 177 12.19 13.66 -0.18
C ASP A 177 13.66 13.28 -0.38
N PRO A 178 14.60 14.10 0.14
CA PRO A 178 16.02 13.82 0.00
C PRO A 178 16.48 12.49 0.62
N VAL A 179 15.72 11.93 1.55
CA VAL A 179 16.06 10.65 2.19
C VAL A 179 16.09 9.51 1.17
N ARG A 180 15.36 9.62 0.08
CA ARG A 180 15.36 8.62 -1.01
C ARG A 180 16.73 8.47 -1.69
N MET A 181 17.62 9.44 -1.52
CA MET A 181 18.97 9.38 -2.06
C MET A 181 19.89 8.44 -1.27
N LEU A 182 19.51 8.10 -0.06
CA LEU A 182 20.25 7.22 0.83
C LEU A 182 19.79 5.77 0.63
#